data_73d0c5145add917ef6f5e9e46cead5b8
#
_entry.id   73d0c5145add917ef6f5e9e46cead5b8
#
_cell.length_a   1.000
_cell.length_b   1.000
_cell.length_c   1.000
_cell.angle_alpha   90.00
_cell.angle_beta   90.00
_cell.angle_gamma   90.00
#
_symmetry.space_group_name_H-M   'P 1'
#
loop_
_entity.id
_entity.type
_entity.pdbx_description
1 polymer ?
#
loop_
_entity_poly.entity_id
_entity_poly.type
_entity_poly.pdbx_seq_one_letter_code
_entity_poly.pdbx_strand_id
1 'polypeptide(L)'
;MRPSDLGPGLFLGDDVQIGEGVRFGVHVVVHAGTVIGDGCELQDGAIVGKPPKLARHSAAAGRTVAPLELGAGAVVCARAIVFAGARIGAGAILGDQSYVRERAVIGAGSLVGRGTAVDNDVVIGERARIQTDVYVTAFSVIEDDVFVGPGACTTNDDTMSRHGPEYALRGATLRRACRVGGGAVLCPGVEVGEEAFIAAGAVVTRDVPARAVAMGVPARVVREVGEADLLERWR
;
A
#
# COMPACT_ATOMS: atom_id res chain seq x y z
N MET A 1 5.93 -20.72 17.06
CA MET A 1 4.71 -20.82 16.25
C MET A 1 4.08 -22.19 16.49
N ARG A 2 2.81 -22.25 16.82
CA ARG A 2 2.07 -23.47 17.21
C ARG A 2 0.74 -23.56 16.47
N PRO A 3 0.20 -24.77 16.21
CA PRO A 3 -1.17 -24.95 15.73
C PRO A 3 -2.20 -24.34 16.69
N SER A 4 -3.32 -23.89 16.14
CA SER A 4 -4.42 -23.29 16.91
C SER A 4 -5.77 -23.86 16.45
N ASP A 5 -6.67 -24.08 17.40
CA ASP A 5 -8.04 -24.57 17.15
C ASP A 5 -9.01 -23.46 16.72
N LEU A 6 -8.56 -22.20 16.63
CA LEU A 6 -9.36 -21.07 16.18
C LEU A 6 -9.64 -21.09 14.66
N GLY A 7 -8.96 -21.93 13.92
CA GLY A 7 -9.18 -22.11 12.49
C GLY A 7 -8.46 -23.32 11.90
N PRO A 8 -8.94 -23.88 10.79
CA PRO A 8 -8.36 -25.06 10.16
C PRO A 8 -6.93 -24.80 9.67
N GLY A 9 -5.94 -25.50 10.24
CA GLY A 9 -4.54 -25.32 9.86
C GLY A 9 -3.96 -23.94 10.17
N LEU A 10 -4.55 -23.22 11.12
CA LEU A 10 -4.05 -21.95 11.63
C LEU A 10 -2.79 -22.18 12.47
N PHE A 11 -1.75 -21.37 12.20
CA PHE A 11 -0.52 -21.31 13.01
C PHE A 11 -0.37 -19.94 13.65
N LEU A 12 -0.21 -19.92 14.97
CA LEU A 12 0.03 -18.69 15.76
C LEU A 12 1.46 -18.63 16.28
N GLY A 13 2.06 -17.46 16.16
CA GLY A 13 3.29 -17.09 16.88
C GLY A 13 3.04 -16.84 18.36
N ASP A 14 4.11 -16.54 19.09
CA ASP A 14 4.02 -16.16 20.49
C ASP A 14 3.51 -14.71 20.63
N ASP A 15 2.85 -14.39 21.75
CA ASP A 15 2.38 -13.05 22.11
C ASP A 15 1.43 -12.39 21.05
N VAL A 16 0.71 -13.21 20.28
CA VAL A 16 -0.32 -12.72 19.36
C VAL A 16 -1.54 -12.28 20.17
N GLN A 17 -2.02 -11.05 19.91
CA GLN A 17 -3.25 -10.52 20.49
C GLN A 17 -4.36 -10.60 19.46
N ILE A 18 -5.51 -11.16 19.83
CA ILE A 18 -6.66 -11.38 18.94
C ILE A 18 -7.89 -10.74 19.58
N GLY A 19 -8.50 -9.81 18.84
CA GLY A 19 -9.73 -9.14 19.24
C GLY A 19 -10.97 -10.05 19.16
N GLU A 20 -12.11 -9.51 19.52
CA GLU A 20 -13.38 -10.22 19.49
C GLU A 20 -13.89 -10.40 18.04
N GLY A 21 -14.53 -11.54 17.75
CA GLY A 21 -15.19 -11.79 16.47
C GLY A 21 -14.25 -11.93 15.27
N VAL A 22 -12.96 -12.14 15.48
CA VAL A 22 -11.99 -12.39 14.40
C VAL A 22 -12.28 -13.71 13.70
N ARG A 23 -12.27 -13.71 12.37
CA ARG A 23 -12.48 -14.90 11.54
C ARG A 23 -11.20 -15.32 10.83
N PHE A 24 -10.90 -16.61 10.85
CA PHE A 24 -9.75 -17.20 10.16
C PHE A 24 -10.20 -18.20 9.10
N GLY A 25 -9.68 -18.04 7.89
CA GLY A 25 -9.74 -19.03 6.83
C GLY A 25 -8.78 -20.19 7.08
N VAL A 26 -8.63 -21.08 6.08
CA VAL A 26 -7.75 -22.24 6.22
C VAL A 26 -6.28 -21.86 6.01
N HIS A 27 -5.37 -22.53 6.75
CA HIS A 27 -3.92 -22.38 6.60
C HIS A 27 -3.39 -20.94 6.79
N VAL A 28 -4.03 -20.14 7.62
CA VAL A 28 -3.55 -18.81 7.98
C VAL A 28 -2.31 -18.93 8.88
N VAL A 29 -1.34 -18.02 8.69
CA VAL A 29 -0.12 -17.94 9.51
C VAL A 29 -0.04 -16.56 10.14
N VAL A 30 -0.05 -16.50 11.47
CA VAL A 30 0.12 -15.26 12.24
C VAL A 30 1.44 -15.31 12.98
N HIS A 31 2.35 -14.40 12.65
CA HIS A 31 3.65 -14.32 13.32
C HIS A 31 3.58 -13.64 14.68
N ALA A 32 4.63 -13.85 15.48
CA ALA A 32 4.73 -13.40 16.86
C ALA A 32 4.49 -11.89 17.03
N GLY A 33 3.85 -11.53 18.14
CA GLY A 33 3.57 -10.15 18.55
C GLY A 33 2.47 -9.45 17.74
N THR A 34 1.92 -10.06 16.69
CA THR A 34 0.88 -9.44 15.85
C THR A 34 -0.36 -9.09 16.68
N VAL A 35 -0.86 -7.88 16.48
CA VAL A 35 -2.10 -7.38 17.10
C VAL A 35 -3.20 -7.35 16.05
N ILE A 36 -4.30 -8.08 16.30
CA ILE A 36 -5.45 -8.19 15.42
C ILE A 36 -6.65 -7.56 16.12
N GLY A 37 -7.19 -6.48 15.57
CA GLY A 37 -8.36 -5.80 16.09
C GLY A 37 -9.65 -6.61 15.93
N ASP A 38 -10.71 -6.14 16.59
CA ASP A 38 -12.02 -6.78 16.59
C ASP A 38 -12.61 -6.92 15.19
N GLY A 39 -13.31 -8.01 14.93
CA GLY A 39 -14.03 -8.25 13.68
C GLY A 39 -13.17 -8.40 12.43
N CYS A 40 -11.86 -8.50 12.55
CA CYS A 40 -10.98 -8.75 11.42
C CYS A 40 -11.28 -10.07 10.72
N GLU A 41 -11.02 -10.14 9.43
CA GLU A 41 -11.09 -11.36 8.63
C GLU A 41 -9.75 -11.64 7.96
N LEU A 42 -9.17 -12.81 8.26
CA LEU A 42 -7.97 -13.30 7.61
C LEU A 42 -8.34 -14.52 6.76
N GLN A 43 -8.32 -14.36 5.44
CA GLN A 43 -8.76 -15.40 4.52
C GLN A 43 -7.68 -16.45 4.25
N ASP A 44 -8.03 -17.46 3.46
CA ASP A 44 -7.25 -18.67 3.22
C ASP A 44 -5.79 -18.39 2.84
N GLY A 45 -4.88 -18.98 3.58
CA GLY A 45 -3.44 -18.87 3.31
C GLY A 45 -2.83 -17.50 3.53
N ALA A 46 -3.54 -16.56 4.16
CA ALA A 46 -2.97 -15.25 4.53
C ALA A 46 -1.79 -15.42 5.49
N ILE A 47 -0.75 -14.62 5.33
CA ILE A 47 0.44 -14.60 6.18
C ILE A 47 0.61 -13.19 6.74
N VAL A 48 0.47 -13.04 8.05
CA VAL A 48 0.49 -11.73 8.71
C VAL A 48 1.57 -11.65 9.78
N GLY A 49 2.16 -10.46 9.94
CA GLY A 49 3.25 -10.20 10.88
C GLY A 49 4.59 -10.83 10.47
N LYS A 50 4.76 -11.19 9.18
CA LYS A 50 5.98 -11.83 8.70
C LYS A 50 7.21 -10.95 8.95
N PRO A 51 8.27 -11.45 9.63
CA PRO A 51 9.50 -10.70 9.80
C PRO A 51 10.20 -10.48 8.44
N PRO A 52 10.70 -9.27 8.15
CA PRO A 52 11.40 -9.02 6.90
C PRO A 52 12.76 -9.73 6.89
N LYS A 53 13.13 -10.29 5.74
CA LYS A 53 14.51 -10.75 5.46
C LYS A 53 15.12 -9.80 4.45
N LEU A 54 16.05 -8.98 4.91
CA LEU A 54 16.65 -7.91 4.11
C LEU A 54 18.02 -8.34 3.57
N ALA A 55 18.36 -7.83 2.38
CA ALA A 55 19.72 -7.95 1.86
C ALA A 55 20.68 -7.11 2.69
N ARG A 56 21.97 -7.49 2.72
CA ARG A 56 23.01 -6.79 3.50
C ARG A 56 23.13 -5.30 3.15
N HIS A 57 22.84 -4.94 1.92
CA HIS A 57 22.93 -3.57 1.40
C HIS A 57 21.58 -2.83 1.40
N SER A 58 20.55 -3.40 2.02
CA SER A 58 19.26 -2.72 2.13
C SER A 58 19.38 -1.50 3.02
N ALA A 59 18.85 -0.35 2.60
CA ALA A 59 18.74 0.86 3.41
C ALA A 59 17.95 0.65 4.71
N ALA A 60 17.16 -0.41 4.79
CA ALA A 60 16.40 -0.82 5.97
C ALA A 60 17.12 -1.87 6.85
N ALA A 61 18.35 -2.32 6.47
CA ALA A 61 19.09 -3.32 7.23
C ALA A 61 19.41 -2.81 8.64
N GLY A 62 19.24 -3.69 9.64
CA GLY A 62 19.53 -3.36 11.06
C GLY A 62 18.47 -2.53 11.78
N ARG A 63 17.38 -2.10 11.10
CA ARG A 63 16.28 -1.39 11.75
C ARG A 63 15.37 -2.37 12.48
N THR A 64 15.06 -2.08 13.75
CA THR A 64 14.06 -2.82 14.52
C THR A 64 12.68 -2.64 13.88
N VAL A 65 11.92 -3.72 13.82
CA VAL A 65 10.58 -3.73 13.27
C VAL A 65 9.59 -4.01 14.39
N ALA A 66 8.62 -3.12 14.59
CA ALA A 66 7.53 -3.30 15.53
C ALA A 66 6.61 -4.48 15.11
N PRO A 67 5.75 -5.01 15.98
CA PRO A 67 4.69 -5.92 15.57
C PRO A 67 3.79 -5.32 14.47
N LEU A 68 3.11 -6.19 13.71
CA LEU A 68 2.01 -5.79 12.83
C LEU A 68 0.78 -5.41 13.67
N GLU A 69 0.10 -4.34 13.28
CA GLU A 69 -1.18 -3.92 13.86
C GLU A 69 -2.26 -3.93 12.77
N LEU A 70 -3.33 -4.72 12.98
CA LEU A 70 -4.54 -4.71 12.16
C LEU A 70 -5.65 -4.01 12.92
N GLY A 71 -6.16 -2.91 12.38
CA GLY A 71 -7.29 -2.17 12.94
C GLY A 71 -8.60 -2.95 12.82
N ALA A 72 -9.58 -2.60 13.65
CA ALA A 72 -10.87 -3.29 13.71
C ALA A 72 -11.53 -3.40 12.33
N GLY A 73 -12.09 -4.58 12.03
CA GLY A 73 -12.78 -4.87 10.78
C GLY A 73 -11.89 -4.92 9.54
N ALA A 74 -10.57 -4.89 9.69
CA ALA A 74 -9.67 -5.04 8.55
C ALA A 74 -9.78 -6.44 7.93
N VAL A 75 -9.68 -6.52 6.62
CA VAL A 75 -9.76 -7.78 5.86
C VAL A 75 -8.43 -8.05 5.17
N VAL A 76 -7.83 -9.19 5.44
CA VAL A 76 -6.65 -9.70 4.75
C VAL A 76 -7.11 -10.87 3.88
N CYS A 77 -7.23 -10.62 2.57
CA CYS A 77 -7.77 -11.59 1.61
C CYS A 77 -6.80 -12.74 1.37
N ALA A 78 -7.24 -13.70 0.52
CA ALA A 78 -6.57 -14.97 0.33
C ALA A 78 -5.12 -14.79 -0.14
N ARG A 79 -4.20 -15.48 0.55
CA ARG A 79 -2.75 -15.48 0.24
C ARG A 79 -2.07 -14.11 0.26
N ALA A 80 -2.69 -13.09 0.82
CA ALA A 80 -2.03 -11.81 1.05
C ALA A 80 -0.92 -11.96 2.11
N ILE A 81 0.15 -11.20 1.96
CA ILE A 81 1.31 -11.22 2.87
C ILE A 81 1.50 -9.83 3.46
N VAL A 82 1.43 -9.73 4.77
CA VAL A 82 1.64 -8.47 5.51
C VAL A 82 2.81 -8.63 6.46
N PHE A 83 3.77 -7.74 6.37
CA PHE A 83 4.98 -7.81 7.21
C PHE A 83 4.78 -7.19 8.57
N ALA A 84 5.61 -7.60 9.50
CA ALA A 84 5.77 -6.94 10.78
C ALA A 84 6.11 -5.44 10.59
N GLY A 85 5.66 -4.59 11.51
CA GLY A 85 5.83 -3.14 11.46
C GLY A 85 4.85 -2.41 10.57
N ALA A 86 4.06 -3.09 9.75
CA ALA A 86 2.96 -2.45 9.04
C ALA A 86 1.82 -2.08 10.01
N ARG A 87 1.08 -1.03 9.67
CA ARG A 87 -0.15 -0.61 10.36
C ARG A 87 -1.28 -0.54 9.36
N ILE A 88 -2.31 -1.33 9.60
CA ILE A 88 -3.48 -1.42 8.72
C ILE A 88 -4.66 -0.81 9.45
N GLY A 89 -5.22 0.24 8.90
CA GLY A 89 -6.34 0.99 9.48
C GLY A 89 -7.64 0.20 9.52
N ALA A 90 -8.57 0.66 10.34
CA ALA A 90 -9.88 0.04 10.52
C ALA A 90 -10.63 -0.08 9.18
N GLY A 91 -11.25 -1.24 8.93
CA GLY A 91 -12.02 -1.50 7.73
C GLY A 91 -11.23 -1.49 6.41
N ALA A 92 -9.91 -1.44 6.45
CA ALA A 92 -9.08 -1.55 5.25
C ALA A 92 -9.13 -2.97 4.67
N ILE A 93 -9.03 -3.08 3.35
CA ILE A 93 -9.06 -4.36 2.64
C ILE A 93 -7.74 -4.56 1.90
N LEU A 94 -7.05 -5.65 2.21
CA LEU A 94 -5.86 -6.09 1.50
C LEU A 94 -6.25 -7.25 0.59
N GLY A 95 -6.36 -7.00 -0.71
CA GLY A 95 -6.85 -7.93 -1.73
C GLY A 95 -6.00 -9.19 -1.87
N ASP A 96 -6.54 -10.18 -2.57
CA ASP A 96 -5.88 -11.46 -2.78
C ASP A 96 -4.46 -11.30 -3.29
N GLN A 97 -3.52 -12.06 -2.72
CA GLN A 97 -2.11 -12.06 -3.13
C GLN A 97 -1.42 -10.68 -3.03
N SER A 98 -2.01 -9.71 -2.35
CA SER A 98 -1.32 -8.44 -2.10
C SER A 98 -0.12 -8.63 -1.17
N TYR A 99 0.82 -7.69 -1.24
CA TYR A 99 2.09 -7.77 -0.54
C TYR A 99 2.38 -6.41 0.11
N VAL A 100 2.29 -6.34 1.45
CA VAL A 100 2.49 -5.09 2.19
C VAL A 100 3.71 -5.25 3.09
N ARG A 101 4.74 -4.46 2.81
CA ARG A 101 6.02 -4.55 3.51
C ARG A 101 6.04 -3.82 4.86
N GLU A 102 7.17 -4.00 5.53
CA GLU A 102 7.41 -3.47 6.86
C GLU A 102 7.32 -1.94 6.90
N ARG A 103 6.75 -1.39 7.98
CA ARG A 103 6.54 0.04 8.24
C ARG A 103 5.64 0.77 7.23
N ALA A 104 4.95 0.01 6.37
CA ALA A 104 3.88 0.60 5.56
C ALA A 104 2.69 0.95 6.46
N VAL A 105 2.06 2.07 6.17
CA VAL A 105 0.83 2.52 6.84
C VAL A 105 -0.29 2.56 5.81
N ILE A 106 -1.39 1.85 6.07
CA ILE A 106 -2.59 1.85 5.23
C ILE A 106 -3.73 2.47 6.04
N GLY A 107 -4.27 3.57 5.59
CA GLY A 107 -5.35 4.31 6.25
C GLY A 107 -6.68 3.56 6.28
N ALA A 108 -7.58 4.01 7.16
CA ALA A 108 -8.87 3.40 7.37
C ALA A 108 -9.73 3.39 6.08
N GLY A 109 -10.46 2.30 5.86
CA GLY A 109 -11.35 2.14 4.71
C GLY A 109 -10.66 2.11 3.35
N SER A 110 -9.33 2.01 3.31
CA SER A 110 -8.58 1.94 2.06
C SER A 110 -8.53 0.52 1.49
N LEU A 111 -8.45 0.45 0.17
CA LEU A 111 -8.36 -0.80 -0.59
C LEU A 111 -6.98 -0.91 -1.25
N VAL A 112 -6.28 -2.00 -0.95
CA VAL A 112 -5.10 -2.46 -1.70
C VAL A 112 -5.55 -3.63 -2.56
N GLY A 113 -5.59 -3.46 -3.86
CA GLY A 113 -6.12 -4.43 -4.84
C GLY A 113 -5.30 -5.71 -4.93
N ARG A 114 -5.88 -6.71 -5.61
CA ARG A 114 -5.25 -8.02 -5.84
C ARG A 114 -3.84 -7.86 -6.46
N GLY A 115 -2.87 -8.64 -6.00
CA GLY A 115 -1.52 -8.67 -6.55
C GLY A 115 -0.70 -7.40 -6.36
N THR A 116 -1.28 -6.36 -5.76
CA THR A 116 -0.59 -5.09 -5.51
C THR A 116 0.53 -5.25 -4.48
N ALA A 117 1.69 -4.70 -4.79
CA ALA A 117 2.82 -4.62 -3.87
C ALA A 117 2.95 -3.20 -3.31
N VAL A 118 2.92 -3.09 -2.00
CA VAL A 118 3.21 -1.87 -1.24
C VAL A 118 4.54 -2.07 -0.52
N ASP A 119 5.53 -1.28 -0.89
CA ASP A 119 6.88 -1.42 -0.36
C ASP A 119 7.02 -0.81 1.04
N ASN A 120 8.21 -0.92 1.63
CA ASN A 120 8.47 -0.42 2.97
C ASN A 120 8.39 1.11 3.06
N ASP A 121 8.07 1.61 4.25
CA ASP A 121 8.02 3.05 4.55
C ASP A 121 7.04 3.84 3.63
N VAL A 122 6.02 3.18 3.07
CA VAL A 122 4.94 3.80 2.31
C VAL A 122 3.85 4.26 3.26
N VAL A 123 3.28 5.43 2.99
CA VAL A 123 2.09 5.93 3.70
C VAL A 123 0.94 6.05 2.72
N ILE A 124 -0.15 5.33 2.97
CA ILE A 124 -1.42 5.43 2.24
C ILE A 124 -2.47 5.96 3.23
N GLY A 125 -3.11 7.05 2.88
CA GLY A 125 -4.15 7.71 3.66
C GLY A 125 -5.46 6.91 3.70
N GLU A 126 -6.51 7.56 4.16
CA GLU A 126 -7.83 6.95 4.30
C GLU A 126 -8.61 6.89 2.98
N ARG A 127 -9.47 5.89 2.82
CA ARG A 127 -10.38 5.73 1.67
C ARG A 127 -9.67 5.72 0.31
N ALA A 128 -8.35 5.52 0.30
CA ALA A 128 -7.60 5.36 -0.93
C ALA A 128 -7.97 4.04 -1.63
N ARG A 129 -7.97 4.05 -2.95
CA ARG A 129 -8.30 2.87 -3.77
C ARG A 129 -7.15 2.56 -4.70
N ILE A 130 -6.28 1.65 -4.26
CA ILE A 130 -5.17 1.16 -5.06
C ILE A 130 -5.65 -0.10 -5.77
N GLN A 131 -5.72 -0.08 -7.09
CA GLN A 131 -6.31 -1.15 -7.89
C GLN A 131 -5.34 -2.33 -8.06
N THR A 132 -5.78 -3.34 -8.82
CA THR A 132 -5.06 -4.58 -9.11
C THR A 132 -3.68 -4.34 -9.71
N ASP A 133 -2.70 -5.13 -9.26
CA ASP A 133 -1.34 -5.21 -9.82
C ASP A 133 -0.59 -3.87 -9.86
N VAL A 134 -0.87 -2.97 -8.91
CA VAL A 134 -0.13 -1.72 -8.72
C VAL A 134 1.17 -2.00 -7.96
N TYR A 135 2.26 -1.34 -8.35
CA TYR A 135 3.47 -1.30 -7.55
C TYR A 135 3.66 0.08 -6.91
N VAL A 136 3.59 0.13 -5.58
CA VAL A 136 3.86 1.33 -4.79
C VAL A 136 5.23 1.20 -4.16
N THR A 137 6.20 1.90 -4.72
CA THR A 137 7.60 1.85 -4.27
C THR A 137 7.80 2.50 -2.91
N ALA A 138 8.88 2.11 -2.22
CA ALA A 138 9.24 2.64 -0.91
C ALA A 138 9.30 4.18 -0.88
N PHE A 139 8.91 4.76 0.26
CA PHE A 139 8.87 6.20 0.53
C PHE A 139 7.82 6.98 -0.27
N SER A 140 6.91 6.28 -0.95
CA SER A 140 5.74 6.95 -1.57
C SER A 140 4.75 7.39 -0.51
N VAL A 141 4.11 8.54 -0.76
CA VAL A 141 3.03 9.08 0.06
C VAL A 141 1.78 9.20 -0.80
N ILE A 142 0.71 8.55 -0.39
CA ILE A 142 -0.60 8.57 -1.05
C ILE A 142 -1.58 9.11 -0.03
N GLU A 143 -2.12 10.30 -0.27
CA GLU A 143 -3.06 10.95 0.64
C GLU A 143 -4.47 10.34 0.54
N ASP A 144 -5.41 10.91 1.30
CA ASP A 144 -6.79 10.44 1.38
C ASP A 144 -7.51 10.49 0.04
N ASP A 145 -8.47 9.58 -0.14
CA ASP A 145 -9.40 9.57 -1.28
C ASP A 145 -8.72 9.41 -2.67
N VAL A 146 -7.43 9.11 -2.72
CA VAL A 146 -6.69 8.90 -3.97
C VAL A 146 -7.15 7.61 -4.66
N PHE A 147 -7.22 7.66 -5.98
CA PHE A 147 -7.44 6.48 -6.82
C PHE A 147 -6.20 6.20 -7.68
N VAL A 148 -5.71 4.96 -7.63
CA VAL A 148 -4.62 4.48 -8.50
C VAL A 148 -5.13 3.32 -9.34
N GLY A 149 -5.18 3.52 -10.64
CA GLY A 149 -5.66 2.55 -11.63
C GLY A 149 -4.77 1.31 -11.73
N PRO A 150 -5.32 0.20 -12.28
CA PRO A 150 -4.62 -1.09 -12.33
C PRO A 150 -3.30 -1.01 -13.12
N GLY A 151 -2.29 -1.75 -12.63
CA GLY A 151 -0.99 -1.83 -13.28
C GLY A 151 -0.17 -0.54 -13.27
N ALA A 152 -0.59 0.50 -12.55
CA ALA A 152 0.24 1.70 -12.37
C ALA A 152 1.48 1.37 -11.52
N CYS A 153 2.58 2.11 -11.76
CA CYS A 153 3.85 1.87 -11.10
C CYS A 153 4.46 3.19 -10.62
N THR A 154 4.91 3.24 -9.37
CA THR A 154 5.77 4.31 -8.88
C THR A 154 7.22 3.84 -8.81
N THR A 155 8.17 4.76 -8.95
CA THR A 155 9.60 4.50 -8.84
C THR A 155 10.24 5.48 -7.84
N ASN A 156 11.41 5.15 -7.28
CA ASN A 156 12.05 5.96 -6.24
C ASN A 156 13.55 6.20 -6.43
N ASP A 157 14.12 5.70 -7.53
CA ASP A 157 15.55 5.76 -7.81
C ASP A 157 15.82 6.17 -9.26
N ASP A 158 16.31 7.39 -9.45
CA ASP A 158 16.67 7.93 -10.77
C ASP A 158 17.94 7.28 -11.36
N THR A 159 18.72 6.61 -10.52
CA THR A 159 20.03 6.08 -10.89
C THR A 159 20.04 4.57 -11.13
N MET A 160 18.90 3.89 -10.80
CA MET A 160 18.75 2.43 -10.91
C MET A 160 19.90 1.68 -10.18
N SER A 161 20.09 2.02 -8.90
CA SER A 161 21.15 1.49 -8.01
C SER A 161 22.59 1.89 -8.35
N ARG A 162 22.80 2.92 -9.16
CA ARG A 162 24.13 3.46 -9.44
C ARG A 162 24.42 4.68 -8.56
N HIS A 163 24.38 4.49 -7.25
CA HIS A 163 24.59 5.55 -6.25
C HIS A 163 25.30 5.01 -5.02
N GLY A 164 25.87 5.91 -4.23
CA GLY A 164 26.45 5.60 -2.91
C GLY A 164 25.35 5.51 -1.82
N PRO A 165 25.74 5.11 -0.60
CA PRO A 165 24.82 4.92 0.52
C PRO A 165 24.17 6.22 1.02
N GLU A 166 24.71 7.37 0.67
CA GLU A 166 24.20 8.71 1.00
C GLU A 166 23.04 9.15 0.11
N TYR A 167 22.78 8.44 -0.99
CA TYR A 167 21.70 8.79 -1.92
C TYR A 167 20.32 8.54 -1.29
N ALA A 168 19.51 9.58 -1.24
CA ALA A 168 18.16 9.50 -0.70
C ALA A 168 17.16 9.06 -1.78
N LEU A 169 16.63 7.86 -1.66
CA LEU A 169 15.50 7.40 -2.47
C LEU A 169 14.26 8.23 -2.18
N ARG A 170 13.50 8.59 -3.22
CA ARG A 170 12.31 9.44 -3.10
C ARG A 170 11.14 8.82 -3.86
N GLY A 171 10.13 8.33 -3.14
CA GLY A 171 8.89 7.88 -3.73
C GLY A 171 8.04 9.03 -4.29
N ALA A 172 7.01 8.72 -5.06
CA ALA A 172 6.05 9.70 -5.54
C ALA A 172 5.12 10.17 -4.41
N THR A 173 4.66 11.42 -4.48
CA THR A 173 3.61 11.97 -3.61
C THR A 173 2.33 12.17 -4.39
N LEU A 174 1.26 11.50 -3.97
CA LEU A 174 -0.08 11.62 -4.54
C LEU A 174 -0.96 12.40 -3.56
N ARG A 175 -1.29 13.64 -3.89
CA ARG A 175 -2.10 14.50 -3.04
C ARG A 175 -3.56 14.09 -3.05
N ARG A 176 -4.30 14.56 -2.04
CA ARG A 176 -5.69 14.21 -1.78
C ARG A 176 -6.53 14.15 -3.08
N ALA A 177 -7.31 13.09 -3.20
CA ALA A 177 -8.27 12.90 -4.27
C ALA A 177 -7.73 12.92 -5.71
N CYS A 178 -6.41 12.92 -5.93
CA CYS A 178 -5.91 12.79 -7.29
C CYS A 178 -6.23 11.39 -7.88
N ARG A 179 -6.25 11.30 -9.19
CA ARG A 179 -6.60 10.11 -9.96
C ARG A 179 -5.45 9.72 -10.87
N VAL A 180 -4.96 8.51 -10.73
CA VAL A 180 -3.90 7.97 -11.59
C VAL A 180 -4.50 6.87 -12.46
N GLY A 181 -4.44 7.03 -13.77
CA GLY A 181 -4.95 6.07 -14.75
C GLY A 181 -4.14 4.78 -14.79
N GLY A 182 -4.77 3.71 -15.27
CA GLY A 182 -4.13 2.39 -15.36
C GLY A 182 -2.85 2.41 -16.19
N GLY A 183 -1.85 1.65 -15.77
CA GLY A 183 -0.57 1.53 -16.46
C GLY A 183 0.29 2.80 -16.47
N ALA A 184 -0.07 3.86 -15.74
CA ALA A 184 0.76 5.05 -15.63
C ALA A 184 2.04 4.76 -14.82
N VAL A 185 3.14 5.43 -15.19
CA VAL A 185 4.42 5.35 -14.49
C VAL A 185 4.74 6.70 -13.88
N LEU A 186 5.01 6.73 -12.58
CA LEU A 186 5.41 7.92 -11.84
C LEU A 186 6.90 7.83 -11.50
N CYS A 187 7.68 8.79 -12.02
CA CYS A 187 9.13 8.86 -11.78
C CYS A 187 9.46 9.25 -10.34
N PRO A 188 10.72 9.03 -9.89
CA PRO A 188 11.13 9.29 -8.52
C PRO A 188 10.86 10.73 -8.07
N GLY A 189 10.26 10.87 -6.90
CA GLY A 189 10.05 12.15 -6.22
C GLY A 189 9.02 13.09 -6.87
N VAL A 190 8.28 12.65 -7.90
CA VAL A 190 7.23 13.50 -8.50
C VAL A 190 6.06 13.70 -7.55
N GLU A 191 5.46 14.89 -7.60
CA GLU A 191 4.23 15.21 -6.90
C GLU A 191 3.06 15.32 -7.89
N VAL A 192 1.97 14.61 -7.63
CA VAL A 192 0.68 14.76 -8.31
C VAL A 192 -0.24 15.56 -7.40
N GLY A 193 -0.57 16.78 -7.81
CA GLY A 193 -1.35 17.73 -7.02
C GLY A 193 -2.76 17.25 -6.72
N GLU A 194 -3.38 17.91 -5.74
CA GLU A 194 -4.74 17.60 -5.30
C GLU A 194 -5.73 17.63 -6.46
N GLU A 195 -6.62 16.63 -6.54
CA GLU A 195 -7.64 16.51 -7.58
C GLU A 195 -7.07 16.44 -9.03
N ALA A 196 -5.76 16.28 -9.21
CA ALA A 196 -5.19 16.12 -10.54
C ALA A 196 -5.52 14.74 -11.13
N PHE A 197 -5.63 14.67 -12.46
CA PHE A 197 -5.88 13.45 -13.22
C PHE A 197 -4.69 13.11 -14.11
N ILE A 198 -4.12 11.94 -13.91
CA ILE A 198 -3.10 11.35 -14.78
C ILE A 198 -3.78 10.34 -15.69
N ALA A 199 -3.66 10.54 -17.00
CA ALA A 199 -4.24 9.62 -17.98
C ALA A 199 -3.59 8.23 -17.93
N ALA A 200 -4.33 7.21 -18.37
CA ALA A 200 -3.81 5.85 -18.49
C ALA A 200 -2.57 5.82 -19.40
N GLY A 201 -1.57 5.03 -19.02
CA GLY A 201 -0.33 4.86 -19.77
C GLY A 201 0.61 6.09 -19.79
N ALA A 202 0.30 7.13 -19.03
CA ALA A 202 1.18 8.32 -18.99
C ALA A 202 2.48 8.04 -18.21
N VAL A 203 3.59 8.68 -18.61
CA VAL A 203 4.85 8.66 -17.87
C VAL A 203 5.08 10.04 -17.26
N VAL A 204 4.84 10.14 -15.94
CA VAL A 204 4.96 11.40 -15.18
C VAL A 204 6.41 11.60 -14.76
N THR A 205 7.08 12.55 -15.40
CA THR A 205 8.51 12.86 -15.16
C THR A 205 8.74 14.18 -14.42
N ARG A 206 7.68 14.92 -14.09
CA ARG A 206 7.68 16.20 -13.38
C ARG A 206 6.39 16.33 -12.59
N ASP A 207 6.40 17.20 -11.60
CA ASP A 207 5.22 17.50 -10.80
C ASP A 207 4.04 17.95 -11.68
N VAL A 208 2.85 17.53 -11.28
CA VAL A 208 1.59 17.88 -11.93
C VAL A 208 0.80 18.79 -10.98
N PRO A 209 0.45 20.01 -11.41
CA PRO A 209 -0.32 20.94 -10.57
C PRO A 209 -1.67 20.36 -10.12
N ALA A 210 -2.19 20.89 -9.00
CA ALA A 210 -3.54 20.57 -8.56
C ALA A 210 -4.56 20.86 -9.67
N ARG A 211 -5.59 20.00 -9.76
CA ARG A 211 -6.69 20.07 -10.74
C ARG A 211 -6.23 20.06 -12.21
N ALA A 212 -5.01 19.66 -12.50
CA ALA A 212 -4.54 19.52 -13.87
C ALA A 212 -4.79 18.10 -14.40
N VAL A 213 -5.12 17.99 -15.70
CA VAL A 213 -5.12 16.73 -16.43
C VAL A 213 -3.82 16.61 -17.20
N ALA A 214 -3.02 15.58 -16.88
CA ALA A 214 -1.75 15.31 -17.58
C ALA A 214 -1.80 13.97 -18.30
N MET A 215 -1.27 13.94 -19.54
CA MET A 215 -1.25 12.73 -20.37
C MET A 215 -0.02 12.66 -21.26
N GLY A 216 0.28 11.46 -21.75
CA GLY A 216 1.33 11.18 -22.73
C GLY A 216 2.65 10.70 -22.14
N VAL A 217 3.65 10.48 -23.02
CA VAL A 217 5.01 10.01 -22.72
C VAL A 217 6.01 10.97 -23.37
N PRO A 218 6.65 11.85 -22.62
CA PRO A 218 6.40 12.16 -21.21
C PRO A 218 5.08 12.91 -21.03
N ALA A 219 4.49 12.81 -19.84
CA ALA A 219 3.22 13.46 -19.52
C ALA A 219 3.32 14.99 -19.60
N ARG A 220 2.26 15.61 -20.15
CA ARG A 220 2.10 17.07 -20.22
C ARG A 220 0.70 17.45 -19.77
N VAL A 221 0.60 18.57 -19.08
CA VAL A 221 -0.70 19.17 -18.76
C VAL A 221 -1.38 19.59 -20.05
N VAL A 222 -2.62 19.17 -20.24
CA VAL A 222 -3.40 19.42 -21.46
C VAL A 222 -4.67 20.21 -21.21
N ARG A 223 -5.22 20.16 -19.98
CA ARG A 223 -6.40 20.91 -19.54
C ARG A 223 -6.54 20.87 -18.04
N GLU A 224 -7.51 21.58 -17.51
CA GLU A 224 -7.95 21.44 -16.12
C GLU A 224 -9.01 20.34 -15.96
N VAL A 225 -9.13 19.82 -14.72
CA VAL A 225 -10.20 18.91 -14.32
C VAL A 225 -11.51 19.70 -14.26
N GLY A 226 -12.56 19.15 -14.86
CA GLY A 226 -13.88 19.79 -14.83
C GLY A 226 -14.51 19.75 -13.43
N GLU A 227 -15.29 20.77 -13.06
CA GLU A 227 -15.97 20.85 -11.75
C GLU A 227 -16.85 19.62 -11.46
N ALA A 228 -17.41 18.99 -12.50
CA ALA A 228 -18.22 17.78 -12.37
C ALA A 228 -17.41 16.55 -11.97
N ASP A 229 -16.10 16.56 -12.16
CA ASP A 229 -15.19 15.43 -11.89
C ASP A 229 -14.51 15.53 -10.51
N LEU A 230 -14.73 16.63 -9.77
CA LEU A 230 -14.16 16.81 -8.44
C LEU A 230 -14.82 15.89 -7.41
N LEU A 231 -14.04 15.44 -6.42
CA LEU A 231 -14.47 14.46 -5.43
C LEU A 231 -15.78 14.81 -4.73
N GLU A 232 -15.97 16.08 -4.38
CA GLU A 232 -17.12 16.54 -3.62
C GLU A 232 -18.47 16.35 -4.34
N ARG A 233 -18.43 16.14 -5.66
CA ARG A 233 -19.63 15.81 -6.46
C ARG A 233 -19.99 14.32 -6.36
N TRP A 234 -19.10 13.48 -5.80
CA TRP A 234 -19.22 12.02 -5.78
C TRP A 234 -19.25 11.43 -4.36
N ARG A 235 -19.30 12.28 -3.36
CA ARG A 235 -19.48 11.92 -1.93
C ARG A 235 -20.91 11.84 -1.50
#